data_a36f25748f9b3732dbb80606f098f89c
#
_entry.id   a36f25748f9b3732dbb80606f098f89c
#
_cell.length_a   1.000
_cell.length_b   1.000
_cell.length_c   1.000
_cell.angle_alpha   90.00
_cell.angle_beta   90.00
_cell.angle_gamma   90.00
#
_symmetry.space_group_name_H-M   'P 1'
#
loop_
_entity.id
_entity.type
_entity.pdbx_description
1 polymer ?
#
loop_
_entity_poly.entity_id
_entity_poly.type
_entity_poly.pdbx_seq_one_letter_code
_entity_poly.pdbx_strand_id
1 'polypeptide(L)'
;MDGGKDDSPSKGSSGGPQTEKERSKSNLNLTADELKEEGNKCVKAGNFTEAILHYTHAIKLSPNDAILYSNRSLAFLKQQQYYYANEDADSAIALNPTWAKGYYRKAEVHMGVGQYDTALLSYGKALQLQPQDMGIIQAARKAAELSNRDIEQEKRTPVMGAGIGCVVGLCIVFADMLLTETPTIKYTALMVLVVLVVAAIGFGIAKMIRYYTKLQRKGLLDPPVNLLEDFQSTKDAEEMXXXAAGGEQKPPRNRYSKAQA
;
A
#
# COMPACT_ATOMS: atom_id res chain seq x y z
N MET A 1 -73.50 -28.12 3.31
CA MET A 1 -73.38 -28.11 1.85
C MET A 1 -72.36 -27.09 1.52
N ASP A 2 -71.27 -27.49 1.31
CA ASP A 2 -70.33 -28.01 0.33
C ASP A 2 -69.33 -26.90 0.01
N GLY A 3 -68.13 -26.90 0.31
CA GLY A 3 -67.11 -27.87 -0.03
C GLY A 3 -66.32 -27.38 -1.24
N GLY A 4 -65.24 -26.62 -1.06
CA GLY A 4 -64.42 -26.19 -2.15
C GLY A 4 -62.96 -25.93 -1.61
N LYS A 5 -62.16 -26.98 -1.60
CA LYS A 5 -60.68 -26.87 -1.39
C LYS A 5 -60.03 -26.51 -2.72
N ASP A 6 -59.32 -25.44 -2.77
CA ASP A 6 -58.37 -25.16 -3.86
C ASP A 6 -56.93 -25.28 -3.33
N ASP A 7 -56.32 -26.40 -3.61
CA ASP A 7 -54.91 -26.69 -3.38
C ASP A 7 -54.10 -26.12 -4.55
N SER A 8 -53.34 -25.06 -4.31
CA SER A 8 -52.31 -24.57 -5.24
C SER A 8 -50.92 -24.99 -4.75
N PRO A 9 -50.10 -25.70 -5.57
CA PRO A 9 -48.75 -26.08 -5.16
C PRO A 9 -47.76 -24.92 -5.29
N SER A 10 -47.17 -24.57 -4.19
CA SER A 10 -46.03 -23.63 -4.14
C SER A 10 -44.83 -24.25 -4.85
N LYS A 11 -44.39 -23.63 -5.95
CA LYS A 11 -43.10 -23.96 -6.59
C LYS A 11 -41.96 -23.47 -5.71
N GLY A 12 -41.34 -24.37 -4.97
CA GLY A 12 -40.10 -24.12 -4.27
C GLY A 12 -38.94 -23.96 -5.26
N SER A 13 -38.38 -22.76 -5.30
CA SER A 13 -37.13 -22.51 -6.02
C SER A 13 -35.98 -23.15 -5.26
N SER A 14 -35.52 -24.31 -5.66
CA SER A 14 -34.36 -24.98 -5.14
C SER A 14 -33.11 -24.44 -5.85
N GLY A 15 -32.59 -23.30 -5.34
CA GLY A 15 -31.24 -22.85 -5.71
C GLY A 15 -30.20 -23.63 -4.91
N GLY A 16 -29.76 -24.77 -5.42
CA GLY A 16 -28.66 -25.52 -4.83
C GLY A 16 -27.33 -24.76 -5.01
N PRO A 17 -26.34 -24.99 -4.13
CA PRO A 17 -25.03 -24.33 -4.25
C PRO A 17 -24.34 -24.79 -5.55
N GLN A 18 -24.18 -23.89 -6.49
CA GLN A 18 -23.41 -24.14 -7.70
C GLN A 18 -21.95 -24.40 -7.30
N THR A 19 -21.39 -25.51 -7.76
CA THR A 19 -20.01 -25.88 -7.47
C THR A 19 -19.03 -24.93 -8.16
N GLU A 20 -17.89 -24.68 -7.51
CA GLU A 20 -16.80 -23.80 -8.05
C GLU A 20 -16.41 -24.15 -9.50
N LYS A 21 -16.54 -25.43 -9.86
CA LYS A 21 -16.27 -25.95 -11.22
C LYS A 21 -17.28 -25.47 -12.27
N GLU A 22 -18.54 -25.23 -11.88
CA GLU A 22 -19.56 -24.69 -12.78
C GLU A 22 -19.41 -23.16 -12.95
N ARG A 23 -19.03 -22.47 -11.87
CA ARG A 23 -18.70 -21.03 -11.92
C ARG A 23 -17.49 -20.76 -12.81
N SER A 24 -16.44 -21.60 -12.78
CA SER A 24 -15.26 -21.42 -13.62
C SER A 24 -15.53 -21.68 -15.11
N LYS A 25 -16.49 -22.56 -15.44
CA LYS A 25 -16.89 -22.82 -16.83
C LYS A 25 -17.78 -21.73 -17.41
N SER A 26 -18.61 -21.08 -16.59
CA SER A 26 -19.47 -19.98 -17.04
C SER A 26 -18.67 -18.72 -17.38
N ASN A 27 -17.51 -18.53 -16.76
CA ASN A 27 -16.64 -17.36 -16.99
C ASN A 27 -15.81 -17.43 -18.29
N LEU A 28 -15.79 -18.59 -18.97
CA LEU A 28 -14.97 -18.79 -20.17
C LEU A 28 -15.52 -18.07 -21.42
N ASN A 29 -16.80 -17.67 -21.41
CA ASN A 29 -17.45 -17.05 -22.57
C ASN A 29 -17.99 -15.63 -22.29
N LEU A 30 -17.64 -15.03 -21.15
CA LEU A 30 -18.08 -13.68 -20.78
C LEU A 30 -17.28 -12.63 -21.57
N THR A 31 -17.94 -11.58 -21.99
CA THR A 31 -17.32 -10.41 -22.63
C THR A 31 -16.59 -9.57 -21.56
N ALA A 32 -15.69 -8.69 -22.00
CA ALA A 32 -14.97 -7.78 -21.10
C ALA A 32 -15.93 -6.90 -20.28
N ASP A 33 -17.04 -6.46 -20.88
CA ASP A 33 -18.03 -5.64 -20.19
C ASP A 33 -18.82 -6.44 -19.13
N GLU A 34 -19.18 -7.67 -19.43
CA GLU A 34 -19.84 -8.56 -18.45
C GLU A 34 -18.92 -8.84 -17.27
N LEU A 35 -17.65 -9.14 -17.53
CA LEU A 35 -16.62 -9.34 -16.48
C LEU A 35 -16.42 -8.08 -15.64
N LYS A 36 -16.43 -6.89 -16.27
CA LYS A 36 -16.37 -5.60 -15.56
C LYS A 36 -17.56 -5.46 -14.60
N GLU A 37 -18.77 -5.80 -15.05
CA GLU A 37 -19.98 -5.70 -14.21
C GLU A 37 -19.95 -6.71 -13.06
N GLU A 38 -19.49 -7.94 -13.31
CA GLU A 38 -19.32 -8.93 -12.22
C GLU A 38 -18.27 -8.41 -11.19
N GLY A 39 -17.15 -7.86 -11.66
CA GLY A 39 -16.16 -7.20 -10.78
C GLY A 39 -16.79 -6.07 -9.97
N ASN A 40 -17.61 -5.21 -10.60
CA ASN A 40 -18.34 -4.13 -9.92
C ASN A 40 -19.29 -4.66 -8.84
N LYS A 41 -19.99 -5.77 -9.10
CA LYS A 41 -20.86 -6.44 -8.11
C LYS A 41 -20.04 -6.95 -6.93
N CYS A 42 -18.90 -7.59 -7.21
CA CYS A 42 -17.99 -8.08 -6.17
C CYS A 42 -17.45 -6.94 -5.29
N VAL A 43 -17.09 -5.79 -5.89
CA VAL A 43 -16.66 -4.59 -5.13
C VAL A 43 -17.77 -4.09 -4.21
N LYS A 44 -19.02 -4.02 -4.70
CA LYS A 44 -20.19 -3.60 -3.90
C LYS A 44 -20.47 -4.59 -2.74
N ALA A 45 -20.22 -5.88 -2.97
CA ALA A 45 -20.36 -6.94 -1.96
C ALA A 45 -19.16 -7.01 -0.98
N GLY A 46 -18.06 -6.27 -1.25
CA GLY A 46 -16.85 -6.31 -0.43
C GLY A 46 -15.90 -7.47 -0.78
N ASN A 47 -16.19 -8.22 -1.83
CA ASN A 47 -15.40 -9.37 -2.30
C ASN A 47 -14.28 -8.90 -3.24
N PHE A 48 -13.27 -8.21 -2.68
CA PHE A 48 -12.24 -7.56 -3.49
C PHE A 48 -11.34 -8.55 -4.23
N THR A 49 -11.10 -9.74 -3.65
CA THR A 49 -10.30 -10.80 -4.31
C THR A 49 -10.97 -11.27 -5.62
N GLU A 50 -12.26 -11.57 -5.55
CA GLU A 50 -13.05 -11.96 -6.73
C GLU A 50 -13.12 -10.83 -7.76
N ALA A 51 -13.29 -9.58 -7.29
CA ALA A 51 -13.28 -8.40 -8.16
C ALA A 51 -11.99 -8.29 -8.96
N ILE A 52 -10.82 -8.48 -8.29
CA ILE A 52 -9.50 -8.46 -8.93
C ILE A 52 -9.42 -9.53 -10.05
N LEU A 53 -9.93 -10.74 -9.78
CA LEU A 53 -9.94 -11.82 -10.78
C LEU A 53 -10.79 -11.44 -12.00
N HIS A 54 -12.02 -10.94 -11.77
CA HIS A 54 -12.92 -10.53 -12.86
C HIS A 54 -12.30 -9.40 -13.69
N TYR A 55 -11.76 -8.34 -13.05
CA TYR A 55 -11.10 -7.26 -13.79
C TYR A 55 -9.84 -7.75 -14.52
N THR A 56 -9.10 -8.69 -13.95
CA THR A 56 -7.90 -9.26 -14.59
C THR A 56 -8.28 -10.03 -15.87
N HIS A 57 -9.38 -10.80 -15.83
CA HIS A 57 -9.90 -11.46 -17.03
C HIS A 57 -10.42 -10.44 -18.06
N ALA A 58 -11.13 -9.41 -17.61
CA ALA A 58 -11.61 -8.33 -18.48
C ALA A 58 -10.44 -7.60 -19.19
N ILE A 59 -9.36 -7.33 -18.48
CA ILE A 59 -8.14 -6.68 -19.00
C ILE A 59 -7.47 -7.57 -20.07
N LYS A 60 -7.46 -8.90 -19.89
CA LYS A 60 -6.92 -9.82 -20.91
C LYS A 60 -7.72 -9.74 -22.22
N LEU A 61 -9.04 -9.48 -22.14
CA LEU A 61 -9.91 -9.33 -23.32
C LEU A 61 -9.85 -7.91 -23.90
N SER A 62 -9.68 -6.89 -23.04
CA SER A 62 -9.65 -5.47 -23.43
C SER A 62 -8.50 -4.73 -22.71
N PRO A 63 -7.27 -4.90 -23.16
CA PRO A 63 -6.09 -4.35 -22.47
C PRO A 63 -5.97 -2.82 -22.52
N ASN A 64 -6.73 -2.16 -23.38
CA ASN A 64 -6.67 -0.69 -23.56
C ASN A 64 -7.81 0.05 -22.86
N ASP A 65 -8.59 -0.62 -22.00
CA ASP A 65 -9.68 0.04 -21.26
C ASP A 65 -9.17 0.54 -19.90
N ALA A 66 -8.93 1.87 -19.81
CA ALA A 66 -8.48 2.56 -18.59
C ALA A 66 -9.43 2.34 -17.39
N ILE A 67 -10.72 2.11 -17.65
CA ILE A 67 -11.73 1.91 -16.59
C ILE A 67 -11.45 0.63 -15.81
N LEU A 68 -11.05 -0.43 -16.51
CA LEU A 68 -10.75 -1.74 -15.90
C LEU A 68 -9.58 -1.64 -14.92
N TYR A 69 -8.50 -0.95 -15.34
CA TYR A 69 -7.33 -0.71 -14.47
C TYR A 69 -7.72 0.14 -13.27
N SER A 70 -8.46 1.23 -13.48
CA SER A 70 -8.92 2.09 -12.38
C SER A 70 -9.80 1.34 -11.36
N ASN A 71 -10.66 0.43 -11.82
CA ASN A 71 -11.53 -0.37 -10.95
C ASN A 71 -10.72 -1.44 -10.22
N ARG A 72 -9.75 -2.09 -10.90
CA ARG A 72 -8.86 -3.08 -10.26
C ARG A 72 -7.93 -2.40 -9.23
N SER A 73 -7.43 -1.21 -9.55
CA SER A 73 -6.68 -0.38 -8.60
C SER A 73 -7.46 -0.14 -7.30
N LEU A 74 -8.76 0.17 -7.40
CA LEU A 74 -9.63 0.31 -6.21
C LEU A 74 -9.71 -1.00 -5.41
N ALA A 75 -9.88 -2.12 -6.09
CA ALA A 75 -9.96 -3.43 -5.43
C ALA A 75 -8.64 -3.78 -4.71
N PHE A 76 -7.48 -3.56 -5.36
CA PHE A 76 -6.16 -3.71 -4.75
C PHE A 76 -5.98 -2.78 -3.55
N LEU A 77 -6.40 -1.51 -3.67
CA LEU A 77 -6.34 -0.53 -2.57
C LEU A 77 -7.14 -1.01 -1.35
N LYS A 78 -8.35 -1.56 -1.58
CA LYS A 78 -9.20 -2.10 -0.49
C LYS A 78 -8.56 -3.31 0.19
N GLN A 79 -7.71 -4.06 -0.51
CA GLN A 79 -6.91 -5.16 0.03
C GLN A 79 -5.55 -4.71 0.57
N GLN A 80 -5.28 -3.41 0.59
CA GLN A 80 -4.01 -2.83 1.06
C GLN A 80 -2.79 -3.30 0.23
N GLN A 81 -3.03 -3.74 -1.00
CA GLN A 81 -1.98 -4.11 -1.95
C GLN A 81 -1.57 -2.85 -2.75
N TYR A 82 -0.87 -1.95 -2.06
CA TYR A 82 -0.63 -0.58 -2.54
C TYR A 82 0.23 -0.52 -3.80
N TYR A 83 1.22 -1.41 -3.92
CA TYR A 83 2.08 -1.47 -5.11
C TYR A 83 1.24 -1.72 -6.38
N TYR A 84 0.43 -2.80 -6.38
CA TYR A 84 -0.41 -3.15 -7.53
C TYR A 84 -1.50 -2.11 -7.79
N ALA A 85 -2.03 -1.52 -6.72
CA ALA A 85 -3.01 -0.43 -6.84
C ALA A 85 -2.40 0.79 -7.55
N ASN A 86 -1.14 1.13 -7.24
CA ASN A 86 -0.43 2.24 -7.88
C ASN A 86 -0.11 1.94 -9.35
N GLU A 87 0.38 0.73 -9.65
CA GLU A 87 0.68 0.28 -11.01
C GLU A 87 -0.56 0.38 -11.92
N ASP A 88 -1.71 -0.07 -11.42
CA ASP A 88 -2.98 0.00 -12.13
C ASP A 88 -3.47 1.45 -12.30
N ALA A 89 -3.28 2.30 -11.29
CA ALA A 89 -3.64 3.73 -11.39
C ALA A 89 -2.76 4.42 -12.45
N ASP A 90 -1.47 4.09 -12.50
CA ASP A 90 -0.54 4.62 -13.52
C ASP A 90 -0.90 4.11 -14.92
N SER A 91 -1.29 2.84 -15.04
CA SER A 91 -1.78 2.25 -16.30
C SER A 91 -3.05 2.97 -16.79
N ALA A 92 -3.99 3.24 -15.89
CA ALA A 92 -5.22 3.97 -16.22
C ALA A 92 -4.92 5.39 -16.72
N ILE A 93 -3.94 6.08 -16.11
CA ILE A 93 -3.49 7.42 -16.53
C ILE A 93 -2.78 7.34 -17.89
N ALA A 94 -1.92 6.35 -18.09
CA ALA A 94 -1.18 6.18 -19.35
C ALA A 94 -2.13 5.93 -20.53
N LEU A 95 -3.20 5.13 -20.30
CA LEU A 95 -4.22 4.84 -21.32
C LEU A 95 -5.14 6.04 -21.59
N ASN A 96 -5.43 6.85 -20.57
CA ASN A 96 -6.29 8.04 -20.73
C ASN A 96 -5.79 9.20 -19.85
N PRO A 97 -4.81 9.98 -20.34
CA PRO A 97 -4.22 11.07 -19.56
C PRO A 97 -5.16 12.25 -19.27
N THR A 98 -6.30 12.34 -19.97
CA THR A 98 -7.30 13.42 -19.77
C THR A 98 -8.44 12.98 -18.84
N TRP A 99 -8.37 11.78 -18.30
CA TRP A 99 -9.42 11.24 -17.44
C TRP A 99 -9.11 11.49 -15.96
N ALA A 100 -9.84 12.41 -15.34
CA ALA A 100 -9.62 12.84 -13.95
C ALA A 100 -9.65 11.68 -12.96
N LYS A 101 -10.46 10.65 -13.23
CA LYS A 101 -10.62 9.50 -12.30
C LYS A 101 -9.34 8.66 -12.16
N GLY A 102 -8.48 8.61 -13.19
CA GLY A 102 -7.15 7.98 -13.09
C GLY A 102 -6.29 8.65 -12.03
N TYR A 103 -6.19 9.99 -12.08
CA TYR A 103 -5.45 10.77 -11.09
C TYR A 103 -6.09 10.71 -9.70
N TYR A 104 -7.42 10.71 -9.65
CA TYR A 104 -8.16 10.52 -8.39
C TYR A 104 -7.78 9.18 -7.74
N ARG A 105 -7.75 8.11 -8.54
CA ARG A 105 -7.39 6.77 -8.04
C ARG A 105 -5.96 6.73 -7.51
N LYS A 106 -5.01 7.32 -8.27
CA LYS A 106 -3.60 7.44 -7.83
C LYS A 106 -3.52 8.19 -6.49
N ALA A 107 -4.26 9.30 -6.37
CA ALA A 107 -4.32 10.07 -5.12
C ALA A 107 -4.85 9.22 -3.94
N GLU A 108 -5.89 8.40 -4.17
CA GLU A 108 -6.43 7.49 -3.15
C GLU A 108 -5.40 6.46 -2.68
N VAL A 109 -4.58 5.94 -3.59
CA VAL A 109 -3.48 5.01 -3.24
C VAL A 109 -2.47 5.72 -2.32
N HIS A 110 -2.02 6.94 -2.70
CA HIS A 110 -1.10 7.73 -1.86
C HIS A 110 -1.72 8.09 -0.50
N MET A 111 -3.04 8.35 -0.46
CA MET A 111 -3.78 8.53 0.81
C MET A 111 -3.71 7.28 1.69
N GLY A 112 -3.87 6.11 1.07
CA GLY A 112 -3.82 4.81 1.77
C GLY A 112 -2.48 4.52 2.43
N VAL A 113 -1.38 4.91 1.79
CA VAL A 113 -0.02 4.74 2.34
C VAL A 113 0.41 5.91 3.24
N GLY A 114 -0.42 6.94 3.39
CA GLY A 114 -0.12 8.11 4.22
C GLY A 114 0.84 9.12 3.58
N GLN A 115 0.99 9.09 2.25
CA GLN A 115 1.78 10.06 1.48
C GLN A 115 0.87 11.21 1.03
N TYR A 116 0.45 12.03 1.99
CA TYR A 116 -0.58 13.07 1.77
C TYR A 116 -0.16 14.14 0.77
N ASP A 117 1.13 14.50 0.74
CA ASP A 117 1.64 15.53 -0.19
C ASP A 117 1.57 15.06 -1.65
N THR A 118 1.96 13.80 -1.91
CA THR A 118 1.86 13.19 -3.25
C THR A 118 0.40 12.96 -3.66
N ALA A 119 -0.47 12.63 -2.68
CA ALA A 119 -1.91 12.54 -2.90
C ALA A 119 -2.47 13.89 -3.35
N LEU A 120 -2.06 14.99 -2.69
CA LEU A 120 -2.48 16.36 -3.07
C LEU A 120 -2.07 16.73 -4.49
N LEU A 121 -0.86 16.36 -4.92
CA LEU A 121 -0.41 16.58 -6.30
C LEU A 121 -1.32 15.85 -7.30
N SER A 122 -1.67 14.60 -7.00
CA SER A 122 -2.54 13.78 -7.86
C SER A 122 -3.98 14.32 -7.88
N TYR A 123 -4.53 14.71 -6.71
CA TYR A 123 -5.84 15.39 -6.66
C TYR A 123 -5.82 16.72 -7.40
N GLY A 124 -4.71 17.48 -7.32
CA GLY A 124 -4.53 18.72 -8.07
C GLY A 124 -4.65 18.50 -9.58
N LYS A 125 -4.03 17.43 -10.10
CA LYS A 125 -4.16 17.02 -11.50
C LYS A 125 -5.61 16.65 -11.86
N ALA A 126 -6.28 15.90 -10.99
CA ALA A 126 -7.69 15.54 -11.19
C ALA A 126 -8.58 16.80 -11.25
N LEU A 127 -8.34 17.78 -10.35
CA LEU A 127 -9.09 19.05 -10.33
C LEU A 127 -8.80 19.94 -11.54
N GLN A 128 -7.59 19.90 -12.10
CA GLN A 128 -7.28 20.61 -13.35
C GLN A 128 -8.16 20.09 -14.50
N LEU A 129 -8.47 18.78 -14.50
CA LEU A 129 -9.29 18.15 -15.52
C LEU A 129 -10.80 18.30 -15.23
N GLN A 130 -11.18 18.26 -13.96
CA GLN A 130 -12.57 18.40 -13.51
C GLN A 130 -12.67 19.34 -12.29
N PRO A 131 -12.64 20.69 -12.52
CA PRO A 131 -12.56 21.67 -11.43
C PRO A 131 -13.79 21.73 -10.52
N GLN A 132 -14.95 21.28 -10.98
CA GLN A 132 -16.22 21.38 -10.24
C GLN A 132 -16.67 20.07 -9.61
N ASP A 133 -15.86 19.00 -9.68
CA ASP A 133 -16.21 17.72 -9.05
C ASP A 133 -16.09 17.83 -7.53
N MET A 134 -17.23 17.85 -6.84
CA MET A 134 -17.30 17.98 -5.38
C MET A 134 -16.65 16.79 -4.66
N GLY A 135 -16.65 15.61 -5.26
CA GLY A 135 -15.99 14.43 -4.70
C GLY A 135 -14.48 14.61 -4.64
N ILE A 136 -13.89 15.10 -5.74
CA ILE A 136 -12.44 15.36 -5.81
C ILE A 136 -12.08 16.53 -4.86
N ILE A 137 -12.90 17.60 -4.80
CA ILE A 137 -12.67 18.74 -3.90
C ILE A 137 -12.65 18.28 -2.44
N GLN A 138 -13.63 17.47 -2.01
CA GLN A 138 -13.71 16.97 -0.64
C GLN A 138 -12.52 16.05 -0.30
N ALA A 139 -12.14 15.16 -1.23
CA ALA A 139 -11.00 14.27 -1.06
C ALA A 139 -9.69 15.07 -0.94
N ALA A 140 -9.51 16.10 -1.77
CA ALA A 140 -8.34 16.99 -1.73
C ALA A 140 -8.28 17.78 -0.41
N ARG A 141 -9.42 18.29 0.08
CA ARG A 141 -9.49 18.97 1.39
C ARG A 141 -9.08 18.04 2.53
N LYS A 142 -9.58 16.81 2.51
CA LYS A 142 -9.21 15.79 3.51
C LYS A 142 -7.71 15.48 3.45
N ALA A 143 -7.15 15.36 2.24
CA ALA A 143 -5.71 15.14 2.04
C ALA A 143 -4.89 16.33 2.61
N ALA A 144 -5.33 17.57 2.35
CA ALA A 144 -4.67 18.78 2.86
C ALA A 144 -4.70 18.84 4.39
N GLU A 145 -5.83 18.50 5.00
CA GLU A 145 -5.97 18.44 6.45
C GLU A 145 -5.02 17.41 7.06
N LEU A 146 -4.93 16.22 6.47
CA LEU A 146 -4.05 15.16 6.95
C LEU A 146 -2.57 15.51 6.73
N SER A 147 -2.23 16.15 5.61
CA SER A 147 -0.88 16.66 5.34
C SER A 147 -0.46 17.69 6.40
N ASN A 148 -1.33 18.66 6.69
CA ASN A 148 -1.08 19.67 7.72
C ASN A 148 -0.89 19.04 9.10
N ARG A 149 -1.72 18.06 9.44
CA ARG A 149 -1.58 17.31 10.72
C ARG A 149 -0.25 16.55 10.78
N ASP A 150 0.17 15.93 9.69
CA ASP A 150 1.44 15.16 9.63
C ASP A 150 2.64 16.11 9.80
N ILE A 151 2.61 17.28 9.14
CA ILE A 151 3.64 18.34 9.29
C ILE A 151 3.69 18.84 10.74
N GLU A 152 2.53 19.08 11.34
CA GLU A 152 2.45 19.52 12.75
C GLU A 152 3.02 18.47 13.71
N GLN A 153 2.67 17.20 13.50
CA GLN A 153 3.21 16.09 14.26
C GLN A 153 4.73 15.96 14.06
N GLU A 154 5.21 16.20 12.85
CA GLU A 154 6.66 16.16 12.54
C GLU A 154 7.43 17.18 13.40
N LYS A 155 6.87 18.36 13.61
CA LYS A 155 7.45 19.43 14.47
C LYS A 155 7.31 19.12 15.95
N ARG A 156 6.14 18.60 16.38
CA ARG A 156 5.82 18.38 17.82
C ARG A 156 6.49 17.12 18.39
N THR A 157 6.60 16.04 17.63
CA THR A 157 7.07 14.74 18.15
C THR A 157 8.48 14.80 18.75
N PRO A 158 9.51 15.41 18.10
CA PRO A 158 10.84 15.48 18.71
C PRO A 158 10.87 16.38 19.95
N VAL A 159 10.07 17.45 19.99
CA VAL A 159 9.96 18.34 21.17
C VAL A 159 9.35 17.57 22.36
N MET A 160 8.30 16.76 22.10
CA MET A 160 7.72 15.89 23.13
C MET A 160 8.74 14.85 23.61
N GLY A 161 9.53 14.29 22.71
CA GLY A 161 10.61 13.36 23.06
C GLY A 161 11.64 14.00 23.98
N ALA A 162 12.05 15.24 23.70
CA ALA A 162 12.95 16.02 24.57
C ALA A 162 12.32 16.28 25.95
N GLY A 163 11.03 16.64 26.00
CA GLY A 163 10.29 16.86 27.24
C GLY A 163 10.24 15.61 28.12
N ILE A 164 9.91 14.46 27.52
CA ILE A 164 9.93 13.16 28.23
C ILE A 164 11.35 12.86 28.73
N GLY A 165 12.36 13.09 27.91
CA GLY A 165 13.78 12.93 28.29
C GLY A 165 14.17 13.80 29.48
N CYS A 166 13.71 15.06 29.50
CA CYS A 166 13.94 15.96 30.66
C CYS A 166 13.34 15.37 31.95
N VAL A 167 12.10 14.91 31.91
CA VAL A 167 11.43 14.31 33.07
C VAL A 167 12.19 13.08 33.56
N VAL A 168 12.60 12.20 32.65
CA VAL A 168 13.40 11.00 32.97
C VAL A 168 14.74 11.39 33.58
N GLY A 169 15.43 12.37 33.00
CA GLY A 169 16.71 12.89 33.52
C GLY A 169 16.59 13.45 34.93
N LEU A 170 15.53 14.20 35.20
CA LEU A 170 15.23 14.73 36.56
C LEU A 170 14.95 13.58 37.54
N CYS A 171 14.22 12.56 37.13
CA CYS A 171 13.96 11.37 37.96
C CYS A 171 15.25 10.63 38.32
N ILE A 172 16.19 10.52 37.36
CA ILE A 172 17.49 9.87 37.58
C ILE A 172 18.30 10.65 38.63
N VAL A 173 18.39 11.98 38.48
CA VAL A 173 19.10 12.86 39.44
C VAL A 173 18.48 12.77 40.82
N PHE A 174 17.14 12.79 40.92
CA PHE A 174 16.39 12.71 42.17
C PHE A 174 16.60 11.34 42.83
N ALA A 175 16.60 10.27 42.05
CA ALA A 175 16.84 8.92 42.58
C ALA A 175 18.28 8.78 43.14
N ASP A 176 19.28 9.32 42.44
CA ASP A 176 20.66 9.35 42.96
C ASP A 176 20.74 10.09 44.30
N MET A 177 20.02 11.20 44.42
CA MET A 177 20.01 12.00 45.64
C MET A 177 19.33 11.31 46.83
N LEU A 178 18.25 10.49 46.56
CA LEU A 178 17.47 9.82 47.60
C LEU A 178 18.04 8.44 47.99
N LEU A 179 18.57 7.69 47.06
CA LEU A 179 18.90 6.26 47.25
C LEU A 179 20.37 6.05 47.62
N THR A 180 21.26 7.08 47.43
CA THR A 180 22.66 6.94 47.74
C THR A 180 23.03 7.78 48.99
N GLU A 181 23.71 7.15 49.96
CA GLU A 181 24.21 7.83 51.15
C GLU A 181 25.19 8.95 50.83
N THR A 182 25.98 8.73 49.73
CA THR A 182 26.85 9.74 49.18
C THR A 182 26.47 9.94 47.71
N PRO A 183 25.78 11.03 47.34
CA PRO A 183 25.39 11.22 45.93
C PRO A 183 26.56 11.16 44.99
N THR A 184 26.42 10.38 43.91
CA THR A 184 27.48 10.24 42.91
C THR A 184 27.65 11.53 42.10
N ILE A 185 26.54 12.29 41.93
CA ILE A 185 26.53 13.56 41.19
C ILE A 185 26.56 14.72 42.19
N LYS A 186 27.75 15.13 42.61
CA LYS A 186 27.95 16.19 43.62
C LYS A 186 27.87 17.62 43.06
N TYR A 187 28.12 17.78 41.78
CA TYR A 187 28.18 19.12 41.17
C TYR A 187 26.89 19.43 40.42
N THR A 188 26.28 20.57 40.68
CA THR A 188 25.05 21.06 40.03
C THR A 188 25.20 21.12 38.51
N ALA A 189 26.37 21.49 38.01
CA ALA A 189 26.68 21.53 36.59
C ALA A 189 26.59 20.13 35.96
N LEU A 190 27.02 19.10 36.70
CA LEU A 190 26.95 17.70 36.22
C LEU A 190 25.47 17.19 36.21
N MET A 191 24.65 17.59 37.22
CA MET A 191 23.22 17.27 37.25
C MET A 191 22.50 17.83 36.02
N VAL A 192 22.75 19.11 35.70
CA VAL A 192 22.18 19.76 34.51
C VAL A 192 22.64 19.05 33.22
N LEU A 193 23.93 18.70 33.16
CA LEU A 193 24.49 18.00 31.99
C LEU A 193 23.78 16.65 31.76
N VAL A 194 23.55 15.86 32.82
CA VAL A 194 22.85 14.57 32.73
C VAL A 194 21.42 14.76 32.17
N VAL A 195 20.68 15.74 32.71
CA VAL A 195 19.31 16.04 32.22
C VAL A 195 19.33 16.44 30.75
N LEU A 196 20.27 17.29 30.32
CA LEU A 196 20.40 17.72 28.92
C LEU A 196 20.75 16.56 27.98
N VAL A 197 21.63 15.68 28.39
CA VAL A 197 22.03 14.49 27.60
C VAL A 197 20.82 13.55 27.43
N VAL A 198 20.08 13.26 28.49
CA VAL A 198 18.90 12.39 28.44
C VAL A 198 17.80 13.04 27.58
N ALA A 199 17.62 14.36 27.66
CA ALA A 199 16.68 15.11 26.82
C ALA A 199 17.09 15.03 25.33
N ALA A 200 18.37 15.17 25.02
CA ALA A 200 18.89 15.06 23.66
C ALA A 200 18.69 13.64 23.09
N ILE A 201 18.89 12.61 23.90
CA ILE A 201 18.61 11.22 23.54
C ILE A 201 17.11 11.04 23.22
N GLY A 202 16.22 11.55 24.08
CA GLY A 202 14.78 11.51 23.87
C GLY A 202 14.34 12.19 22.58
N PHE A 203 14.93 13.36 22.27
CA PHE A 203 14.72 14.09 21.01
C PHE A 203 15.16 13.23 19.81
N GLY A 204 16.37 12.64 19.89
CA GLY A 204 16.95 11.81 18.81
C GLY A 204 16.11 10.57 18.52
N ILE A 205 15.66 9.87 19.58
CA ILE A 205 14.78 8.68 19.45
C ILE A 205 13.47 9.06 18.75
N ALA A 206 12.84 10.14 19.18
CA ALA A 206 11.56 10.59 18.59
C ALA A 206 11.73 10.96 17.11
N LYS A 207 12.81 11.63 16.74
CA LYS A 207 13.15 11.98 15.36
C LYS A 207 13.41 10.73 14.52
N MET A 208 14.11 9.75 15.09
CA MET A 208 14.41 8.47 14.44
C MET A 208 13.13 7.67 14.16
N ILE A 209 12.20 7.59 15.11
CA ILE A 209 10.89 6.93 14.93
C ILE A 209 10.13 7.57 13.75
N ARG A 210 10.10 8.91 13.67
CA ARG A 210 9.44 9.61 12.55
C ARG A 210 10.11 9.31 11.21
N TYR A 211 11.43 9.28 11.17
CA TYR A 211 12.18 8.93 9.97
C TYR A 211 11.84 7.50 9.48
N TYR A 212 11.84 6.53 10.38
CA TYR A 212 11.47 5.14 10.05
C TYR A 212 10.03 5.01 9.59
N THR A 213 9.10 5.73 10.19
CA THR A 213 7.69 5.74 9.77
C THR A 213 7.55 6.24 8.33
N LYS A 214 8.26 7.32 7.99
CA LYS A 214 8.27 7.86 6.61
C LYS A 214 8.89 6.86 5.62
N LEU A 215 9.98 6.21 6.01
CA LEU A 215 10.65 5.20 5.18
C LEU A 215 9.72 4.00 4.91
N GLN A 216 9.03 3.50 5.95
CA GLN A 216 8.04 2.42 5.81
C GLN A 216 6.91 2.79 4.84
N ARG A 217 6.36 4.01 4.95
CA ARG A 217 5.31 4.50 4.04
C ARG A 217 5.78 4.50 2.58
N LYS A 218 7.05 4.85 2.34
CA LYS A 218 7.63 4.83 1.00
C LYS A 218 7.75 3.39 0.47
N GLY A 219 8.23 2.47 1.29
CA GLY A 219 8.40 1.05 0.93
C GLY A 219 7.11 0.31 0.59
N LEU A 220 5.94 0.83 1.02
CA LEU A 220 4.64 0.21 0.67
C LEU A 220 4.31 0.30 -0.83
N LEU A 221 4.96 1.19 -1.56
CA LEU A 221 4.79 1.35 -3.00
C LEU A 221 5.93 0.70 -3.81
N ASP A 222 6.92 0.14 -3.13
CA ASP A 222 8.01 -0.59 -3.79
C ASP A 222 7.51 -1.97 -4.26
N PRO A 223 8.05 -2.52 -5.36
CA PRO A 223 7.65 -3.85 -5.83
C PRO A 223 7.90 -4.91 -4.76
N PRO A 224 7.04 -5.92 -4.66
CA PRO A 224 7.28 -7.02 -3.72
C PRO A 224 8.60 -7.72 -4.05
N VAL A 225 9.35 -8.07 -3.01
CA VAL A 225 10.66 -8.73 -3.14
C VAL A 225 10.48 -10.05 -3.89
N ASN A 226 11.15 -10.18 -5.02
CA ASN A 226 11.11 -11.40 -5.83
C ASN A 226 12.22 -12.35 -5.34
N LEU A 227 11.91 -13.11 -4.29
CA LEU A 227 12.85 -14.02 -3.63
C LEU A 227 13.53 -15.01 -4.61
N LEU A 228 12.85 -15.35 -5.71
CA LEU A 228 13.43 -16.24 -6.73
C LEU A 228 14.52 -15.56 -7.57
N GLU A 229 14.30 -14.29 -7.91
CA GLU A 229 15.30 -13.49 -8.65
C GLU A 229 16.50 -13.17 -7.76
N ASP A 230 16.26 -12.82 -6.49
CA ASP A 230 17.34 -12.58 -5.53
C ASP A 230 18.17 -13.85 -5.31
N PHE A 231 17.51 -15.01 -5.22
CA PHE A 231 18.19 -16.31 -5.06
C PHE A 231 18.99 -16.67 -6.30
N GLN A 232 18.49 -16.35 -7.52
CA GLN A 232 19.21 -16.56 -8.77
C GLN A 232 20.39 -15.60 -8.90
N SER A 233 20.20 -14.32 -8.57
CA SER A 233 21.28 -13.31 -8.63
C SER A 233 22.42 -13.61 -7.65
N THR A 234 22.11 -14.15 -6.47
CA THR A 234 23.15 -14.58 -5.51
C THR A 234 23.90 -15.81 -5.99
N LYS A 235 23.21 -16.77 -6.63
CA LYS A 235 23.86 -17.94 -7.24
C LYS A 235 24.77 -17.54 -8.42
N ASP A 236 24.28 -16.66 -9.27
CA ASP A 236 25.06 -16.14 -10.42
C ASP A 236 26.29 -15.35 -9.92
N ALA A 237 26.14 -14.59 -8.84
CA ALA A 237 27.25 -13.87 -8.20
C ALA A 237 28.27 -14.83 -7.55
N GLU A 238 27.80 -15.89 -6.90
CA GLU A 238 28.66 -16.94 -6.33
C GLU A 238 29.37 -17.73 -7.42
N GLU A 239 28.71 -18.03 -8.52
CA GLU A 239 29.27 -18.72 -9.69
C GLU A 239 30.29 -17.83 -10.40
N MET A 240 30.06 -16.59 -10.51
CA MET A 240 31.07 -15.61 -10.96
C MET A 240 32.24 -15.50 -10.03
N UNK A 241 32.04 -15.68 -9.02
CA UNK A 241 33.02 -15.64 -8.04
C UNK A 241 33.79 -16.88 -7.93
N UNK A 242 33.23 -17.77 -8.26
CA UNK A 242 33.87 -18.99 -8.33
C UNK A 242 34.63 -19.14 -9.60
N UNK A 243 34.15 -18.59 -10.44
CA UNK A 243 34.77 -18.57 -11.67
C UNK A 243 35.93 -17.66 -11.75
N ALA A 244 35.96 -16.56 -11.12
CA ALA A 244 37.13 -15.65 -11.09
C ALA A 244 38.30 -16.17 -10.26
N ALA A 245 38.03 -16.96 -9.26
CA ALA A 245 39.05 -17.58 -8.39
C ALA A 245 39.74 -18.82 -9.02
N GLY A 246 39.07 -19.45 -10.00
CA GLY A 246 39.52 -20.70 -10.60
C GLY A 246 40.37 -20.61 -11.90
N GLY A 247 40.65 -19.43 -12.40
CA GLY A 247 41.67 -19.16 -13.44
C GLY A 247 41.65 -20.01 -14.71
N GLU A 248 40.52 -20.57 -15.17
CA GLU A 248 40.40 -21.18 -16.47
C GLU A 248 39.13 -20.73 -17.20
N GLN A 249 39.34 -19.87 -18.21
CA GLN A 249 38.28 -19.41 -19.11
C GLN A 249 37.88 -20.49 -20.09
N LYS A 250 36.75 -21.20 -19.84
CA LYS A 250 36.05 -21.88 -20.94
C LYS A 250 34.95 -20.91 -21.43
N PRO A 251 34.88 -20.60 -22.74
CA PRO A 251 33.86 -19.71 -23.28
C PRO A 251 32.47 -20.33 -23.15
N PRO A 252 31.44 -19.52 -22.89
CA PRO A 252 30.07 -20.02 -22.72
C PRO A 252 29.58 -20.69 -24.02
N ARG A 253 29.12 -21.92 -23.93
CA ARG A 253 28.43 -22.62 -25.00
C ARG A 253 27.09 -21.93 -25.28
N ASN A 254 27.03 -21.27 -26.43
CA ASN A 254 25.81 -20.65 -26.96
C ASN A 254 24.73 -21.70 -27.21
N ARG A 255 23.71 -21.79 -26.35
CA ARG A 255 22.61 -22.76 -26.46
C ARG A 255 21.45 -22.32 -27.35
N TYR A 256 21.61 -21.20 -28.08
CA TYR A 256 20.54 -20.68 -28.93
C TYR A 256 20.90 -20.72 -30.42
N SER A 257 21.08 -21.94 -30.96
CA SER A 257 21.09 -22.09 -32.42
C SER A 257 20.52 -23.45 -32.83
N LYS A 258 19.24 -23.67 -32.55
CA LYS A 258 18.44 -24.69 -33.22
C LYS A 258 16.95 -24.36 -33.07
N ALA A 259 16.49 -23.39 -33.83
CA ALA A 259 15.10 -23.27 -34.20
C ALA A 259 14.98 -22.36 -35.43
N GLN A 260 15.49 -22.86 -36.57
CA GLN A 260 15.06 -22.47 -37.93
C GLN A 260 15.75 -23.38 -38.93
N ALA A 261 15.09 -24.47 -39.31
CA ALA A 261 15.19 -25.17 -40.58
C ALA A 261 13.92 -26.00 -40.75
#